data_e1f60296098df8e803b09b3bd91037cd
#
_entry.id   e1f60296098df8e803b09b3bd91037cd
#
_cell.length_a   1.000
_cell.length_b   1.000
_cell.length_c   1.000
_cell.angle_alpha   90.00
_cell.angle_beta   90.00
_cell.angle_gamma   90.00
#
_symmetry.space_group_name_H-M   'P 1'
#
loop_
_entity.id
_entity.type
_entity.pdbx_description
1 polymer ?
#
loop_
_entity_poly.entity_id
_entity_poly.type
_entity_poly.pdbx_seq_one_letter_code
_entity_poly.pdbx_strand_id
1 'polypeptide(L)'
;MKLKDTLPLGKTAFPMKANLPVRELEWQKEWEEKDIYVKRQEKNADKPTFVLHDGPPYANGAVHMGHALNKISKDIIVRSKSMSGFRAPFVPGWDTHGLPIEQALTNTGVNRKAMSLADFRKLCEDYAWKQIDGQRTVFKRLGIAGDWENPYVTLLPKYEEAEIRVFGKMAEKGYIYKGLKPIYWSPSSESSLAEAEIEYKDVKSPSIYVAFQVKDGKGLLANDTAFIIWTTTPWTLPANLGISANAAFDYVVVSADGRKFVVAKELLGTVKEAIGWESVEVLQELKGSDLEYMTVQHPFYDRESLVMVGDHVTLEAGTGLVHTAPGHGEDDYLVSKKYGLDVLSPVDNKGCYTAEAPGFEGMFYDKANKPITDLLAEKGALLKLDFFVHSYPHDWRTKKPVIYRATPQWFASIDKFRQDILDEIENVEWLHPSGKVRLFNMIRDRGDWVISRQRVWGVPLPIFYAENGEPVITPETIDHAAKLIGEFGSNVWFEREAKDLLPEGFTHPGSPNGEFTKEMDIMDVWFDSGSSHEAVLRAREDLTFPADMYLEGSDQYRGWFNSSITTSVAINGVAPYKTVLSQGFVLDGEGRKMSKS
;
A
#
# COMPACT_ATOMS: atom_id res chain seq x y z
N MET A 1 -67.05 -31.00 13.56
CA MET A 1 -65.59 -31.23 13.54
C MET A 1 -64.93 -30.00 12.98
N LYS A 2 -64.01 -29.37 13.70
CA LYS A 2 -63.30 -28.16 13.16
C LYS A 2 -62.20 -28.67 12.24
N LEU A 3 -62.00 -28.03 11.10
CA LEU A 3 -60.97 -28.41 10.13
C LEU A 3 -59.57 -28.61 10.74
N LYS A 4 -59.22 -27.81 11.75
CA LYS A 4 -57.97 -27.98 12.49
C LYS A 4 -57.80 -29.31 13.22
N ASP A 5 -58.92 -30.00 13.52
CA ASP A 5 -58.92 -31.28 14.26
C ASP A 5 -58.70 -32.45 13.30
N THR A 6 -58.68 -32.22 11.98
CA THR A 6 -58.40 -33.23 10.94
C THR A 6 -56.94 -33.23 10.49
N LEU A 7 -56.14 -32.27 10.95
CA LEU A 7 -54.70 -32.20 10.64
C LEU A 7 -53.93 -33.15 11.56
N PRO A 8 -53.17 -34.12 11.03
CA PRO A 8 -52.35 -35.02 11.84
C PRO A 8 -51.09 -34.28 12.33
N LEU A 9 -51.27 -33.28 13.20
CA LEU A 9 -50.16 -32.62 13.84
C LEU A 9 -49.57 -33.57 14.89
N GLY A 10 -48.40 -34.10 14.60
CA GLY A 10 -47.63 -34.88 15.56
C GLY A 10 -47.38 -34.08 16.84
N LYS A 11 -47.58 -34.69 17.99
CA LYS A 11 -47.16 -34.10 19.26
C LYS A 11 -45.64 -34.17 19.33
N THR A 12 -44.99 -33.01 19.47
CA THR A 12 -43.55 -32.93 19.62
C THR A 12 -43.21 -32.12 20.89
N ALA A 13 -42.18 -32.54 21.58
CA ALA A 13 -41.56 -31.76 22.65
C ALA A 13 -40.68 -30.60 22.13
N PHE A 14 -40.48 -30.52 20.79
CA PHE A 14 -39.70 -29.47 20.17
C PHE A 14 -40.42 -28.13 20.34
N PRO A 15 -39.81 -27.11 20.93
CA PRO A 15 -40.46 -25.83 21.16
C PRO A 15 -40.79 -25.13 19.84
N MET A 16 -42.02 -24.61 19.72
CA MET A 16 -42.46 -23.87 18.53
C MET A 16 -41.72 -22.55 18.31
N LYS A 17 -41.15 -21.95 19.37
CA LYS A 17 -40.30 -20.76 19.33
C LYS A 17 -38.91 -21.16 19.76
N ALA A 18 -37.92 -20.85 18.93
CA ALA A 18 -36.53 -21.17 19.21
C ALA A 18 -35.97 -20.37 20.42
N ASN A 19 -36.45 -19.14 20.67
CA ASN A 19 -35.98 -18.26 21.72
C ASN A 19 -34.44 -18.14 21.74
N LEU A 20 -33.83 -17.98 20.55
CA LEU A 20 -32.40 -18.04 20.34
C LEU A 20 -31.59 -17.06 21.21
N PRO A 21 -32.01 -15.79 21.44
CA PRO A 21 -31.25 -14.86 22.27
C PRO A 21 -30.95 -15.37 23.69
N VAL A 22 -31.80 -16.24 24.22
CA VAL A 22 -31.60 -16.87 25.55
C VAL A 22 -30.87 -18.20 25.42
N ARG A 23 -31.37 -19.07 24.54
CA ARG A 23 -30.85 -20.45 24.42
C ARG A 23 -29.43 -20.52 23.88
N GLU A 24 -29.04 -19.60 23.00
CA GLU A 24 -27.66 -19.53 22.50
C GLU A 24 -26.64 -19.32 23.62
N LEU A 25 -26.97 -18.50 24.61
CA LEU A 25 -26.09 -18.28 25.76
C LEU A 25 -25.91 -19.55 26.59
N GLU A 26 -27.01 -20.30 26.77
CA GLU A 26 -26.98 -21.60 27.49
C GLU A 26 -26.11 -22.60 26.71
N TRP A 27 -26.29 -22.69 25.38
CA TRP A 27 -25.53 -23.62 24.55
C TRP A 27 -24.04 -23.24 24.49
N GLN A 28 -23.71 -21.95 24.35
CA GLN A 28 -22.32 -21.49 24.32
C GLN A 28 -21.61 -21.80 25.64
N LYS A 29 -22.29 -21.56 26.77
CA LYS A 29 -21.78 -21.96 28.08
C LYS A 29 -21.55 -23.47 28.19
N GLU A 30 -22.50 -24.28 27.73
CA GLU A 30 -22.37 -25.73 27.72
C GLU A 30 -21.20 -26.20 26.83
N TRP A 31 -20.99 -25.57 25.66
CA TRP A 31 -19.89 -25.89 24.77
C TRP A 31 -18.54 -25.57 25.40
N GLU A 32 -18.45 -24.46 26.13
CA GLU A 32 -17.24 -24.03 26.83
C GLU A 32 -16.95 -24.99 28.03
N GLU A 33 -17.94 -25.25 28.89
CA GLU A 33 -17.80 -26.17 30.03
C GLU A 33 -17.45 -27.59 29.63
N LYS A 34 -17.86 -28.03 28.46
CA LYS A 34 -17.57 -29.37 27.92
C LYS A 34 -16.36 -29.44 27.01
N ASP A 35 -15.66 -28.32 26.76
CA ASP A 35 -14.53 -28.24 25.81
C ASP A 35 -14.86 -28.83 24.43
N ILE A 36 -16.03 -28.49 23.87
CA ILE A 36 -16.53 -29.11 22.63
C ILE A 36 -15.55 -28.93 21.47
N TYR A 37 -14.88 -27.80 21.36
CA TYR A 37 -13.89 -27.57 20.32
C TYR A 37 -12.71 -28.56 20.44
N VAL A 38 -12.12 -28.66 21.62
CA VAL A 38 -10.99 -29.58 21.89
C VAL A 38 -11.38 -31.02 21.62
N LYS A 39 -12.51 -31.48 22.18
CA LYS A 39 -13.02 -32.87 21.96
C LYS A 39 -13.28 -33.19 20.49
N ARG A 40 -13.68 -32.18 19.70
CA ARG A 40 -13.86 -32.36 18.26
C ARG A 40 -12.51 -32.56 17.56
N GLN A 41 -11.45 -31.82 17.96
CA GLN A 41 -10.12 -32.02 17.42
C GLN A 41 -9.54 -33.39 17.83
N GLU A 42 -9.70 -33.79 19.08
CA GLU A 42 -9.26 -35.09 19.60
C GLU A 42 -9.97 -36.25 18.87
N LYS A 43 -11.31 -36.18 18.71
CA LYS A 43 -12.08 -37.16 17.98
C LYS A 43 -11.62 -37.38 16.55
N ASN A 44 -11.13 -36.33 15.90
CA ASN A 44 -10.68 -36.35 14.51
C ASN A 44 -9.16 -36.36 14.40
N ALA A 45 -8.43 -36.66 15.47
CA ALA A 45 -6.95 -36.55 15.49
C ALA A 45 -6.24 -37.41 14.44
N ASP A 46 -6.83 -38.57 14.11
CA ASP A 46 -6.35 -39.52 13.11
C ASP A 46 -6.87 -39.28 11.68
N LYS A 47 -7.68 -38.25 11.49
CA LYS A 47 -8.28 -37.90 10.20
C LYS A 47 -7.41 -36.96 9.39
N PRO A 48 -7.60 -36.90 8.04
CA PRO A 48 -6.93 -35.91 7.21
C PRO A 48 -7.17 -34.48 7.75
N THR A 49 -6.14 -33.68 7.78
CA THR A 49 -6.24 -32.29 8.24
C THR A 49 -6.81 -31.41 7.14
N PHE A 50 -7.69 -30.48 7.51
CA PHE A 50 -8.17 -29.40 6.67
C PHE A 50 -7.96 -28.08 7.40
N VAL A 51 -7.08 -27.23 6.87
CA VAL A 51 -6.74 -25.94 7.46
C VAL A 51 -7.38 -24.81 6.66
N LEU A 52 -8.35 -24.14 7.28
CA LEU A 52 -8.80 -22.82 6.87
C LEU A 52 -8.03 -21.79 7.70
N HIS A 53 -7.06 -21.12 7.08
CA HIS A 53 -6.26 -20.11 7.79
C HIS A 53 -7.05 -18.82 7.94
N ASP A 54 -7.10 -18.29 9.14
CA ASP A 54 -7.82 -17.06 9.45
C ASP A 54 -6.98 -15.83 9.03
N GLY A 55 -7.52 -14.99 8.15
CA GLY A 55 -6.93 -13.66 7.91
C GLY A 55 -7.15 -12.80 9.14
N PRO A 56 -6.08 -12.17 9.67
CA PRO A 56 -6.16 -11.48 10.95
C PRO A 56 -6.97 -10.18 10.83
N PRO A 57 -8.13 -10.05 11.48
CA PRO A 57 -8.79 -8.75 11.57
C PRO A 57 -7.89 -7.78 12.32
N TYR A 58 -7.99 -6.50 11.95
CA TYR A 58 -7.19 -5.47 12.57
C TYR A 58 -7.72 -5.15 13.99
N ALA A 59 -6.81 -5.09 14.97
CA ALA A 59 -7.13 -4.86 16.38
C ALA A 59 -7.47 -3.38 16.65
N ASN A 60 -8.49 -2.85 15.95
CA ASN A 60 -8.94 -1.47 16.11
C ASN A 60 -10.45 -1.33 15.85
N GLY A 61 -11.17 -0.92 16.87
CA GLY A 61 -12.60 -0.65 16.84
C GLY A 61 -13.49 -1.88 16.93
N ALA A 62 -14.79 -1.64 16.96
CA ALA A 62 -15.81 -2.64 17.17
C ALA A 62 -15.97 -3.59 15.95
N VAL A 63 -16.46 -4.79 16.23
CA VAL A 63 -16.91 -5.75 15.21
C VAL A 63 -18.12 -5.18 14.47
N HIS A 64 -18.12 -5.30 13.14
CA HIS A 64 -19.23 -4.91 12.27
C HIS A 64 -19.76 -6.11 11.47
N MET A 65 -20.85 -5.90 10.73
CA MET A 65 -21.53 -6.97 9.98
C MET A 65 -20.61 -7.67 8.96
N GLY A 66 -19.63 -6.98 8.39
CA GLY A 66 -18.63 -7.61 7.51
C GLY A 66 -17.77 -8.64 8.25
N HIS A 67 -17.35 -8.36 9.48
CA HIS A 67 -16.66 -9.32 10.33
C HIS A 67 -17.56 -10.52 10.67
N ALA A 68 -18.83 -10.27 10.99
CA ALA A 68 -19.78 -11.35 11.27
C ALA A 68 -19.96 -12.27 10.06
N LEU A 69 -20.18 -11.71 8.87
CA LEU A 69 -20.28 -12.47 7.64
C LEU A 69 -19.04 -13.35 7.42
N ASN A 70 -17.86 -12.78 7.55
CA ASN A 70 -16.58 -13.48 7.36
C ASN A 70 -16.40 -14.62 8.35
N LYS A 71 -16.48 -14.34 9.64
CA LYS A 71 -16.21 -15.34 10.70
C LYS A 71 -17.26 -16.45 10.73
N ILE A 72 -18.55 -16.13 10.53
CA ILE A 72 -19.62 -17.14 10.47
C ILE A 72 -19.43 -18.04 9.24
N SER A 73 -19.08 -17.49 8.07
CA SER A 73 -18.80 -18.30 6.87
C SER A 73 -17.64 -19.28 7.10
N LYS A 74 -16.56 -18.83 7.74
CA LYS A 74 -15.43 -19.68 8.13
C LYS A 74 -15.86 -20.79 9.09
N ASP A 75 -16.63 -20.46 10.13
CA ASP A 75 -17.11 -21.43 11.12
C ASP A 75 -18.00 -22.51 10.48
N ILE A 76 -18.89 -22.13 9.55
CA ILE A 76 -19.72 -23.08 8.80
C ILE A 76 -18.84 -24.07 8.02
N ILE A 77 -17.80 -23.59 7.32
CA ILE A 77 -16.89 -24.45 6.55
C ILE A 77 -16.11 -25.38 7.49
N VAL A 78 -15.51 -24.84 8.55
CA VAL A 78 -14.72 -25.62 9.52
C VAL A 78 -15.56 -26.70 10.18
N ARG A 79 -16.80 -26.38 10.60
CA ARG A 79 -17.73 -27.37 11.17
C ARG A 79 -18.15 -28.40 10.15
N SER A 80 -18.48 -27.98 8.92
CA SER A 80 -18.84 -28.89 7.83
C SER A 80 -17.73 -29.89 7.54
N LYS A 81 -16.49 -29.43 7.41
CA LYS A 81 -15.31 -30.27 7.19
C LYS A 81 -15.09 -31.23 8.35
N SER A 82 -15.21 -30.76 9.60
CA SER A 82 -15.09 -31.59 10.79
C SER A 82 -16.16 -32.72 10.82
N MET A 83 -17.42 -32.40 10.48
CA MET A 83 -18.50 -33.40 10.38
C MET A 83 -18.32 -34.34 9.20
N SER A 84 -17.62 -33.94 8.16
CA SER A 84 -17.30 -34.77 6.98
C SER A 84 -16.04 -35.64 7.18
N GLY A 85 -15.51 -35.72 8.39
CA GLY A 85 -14.40 -36.61 8.72
C GLY A 85 -13.02 -36.02 8.54
N PHE A 86 -12.88 -34.69 8.63
CA PHE A 86 -11.57 -34.03 8.68
C PHE A 86 -11.24 -33.56 10.09
N ARG A 87 -9.97 -33.57 10.44
CA ARG A 87 -9.45 -32.74 11.52
C ARG A 87 -9.37 -31.29 11.00
N ALA A 88 -10.21 -30.42 11.50
CA ALA A 88 -10.34 -29.05 11.03
C ALA A 88 -10.05 -28.06 12.18
N PRO A 89 -8.76 -27.80 12.50
CA PRO A 89 -8.39 -26.79 13.49
C PRO A 89 -8.65 -25.38 12.94
N PHE A 90 -9.05 -24.47 13.84
CA PHE A 90 -9.24 -23.08 13.51
C PHE A 90 -8.52 -22.21 14.55
N VAL A 91 -7.48 -21.50 14.12
CA VAL A 91 -6.68 -20.60 14.96
C VAL A 91 -7.04 -19.17 14.58
N PRO A 92 -7.79 -18.45 15.41
CA PRO A 92 -8.11 -17.05 15.13
C PRO A 92 -6.86 -16.18 15.20
N GLY A 93 -6.81 -15.10 14.42
CA GLY A 93 -5.68 -14.18 14.39
C GLY A 93 -6.07 -12.73 14.56
N TRP A 94 -5.09 -11.88 14.88
CA TRP A 94 -5.21 -10.43 14.90
C TRP A 94 -3.96 -9.75 14.34
N ASP A 95 -4.19 -8.72 13.52
CA ASP A 95 -3.19 -7.79 13.06
C ASP A 95 -3.18 -6.56 13.96
N THR A 96 -2.01 -6.13 14.43
CA THR A 96 -1.93 -5.19 15.59
C THR A 96 -1.02 -4.01 15.39
N HIS A 97 -0.29 -3.89 14.28
CA HIS A 97 0.71 -2.85 14.08
C HIS A 97 0.24 -1.71 13.14
N GLY A 98 1.00 -0.64 13.10
CA GLY A 98 0.91 0.41 12.12
C GLY A 98 0.04 1.61 12.50
N LEU A 99 -0.15 2.46 11.52
CA LEU A 99 -0.83 3.75 11.63
C LEU A 99 -2.22 3.71 12.30
N PRO A 100 -3.08 2.71 12.08
CA PRO A 100 -4.44 2.77 12.62
C PRO A 100 -4.50 2.83 14.15
N ILE A 101 -3.59 2.18 14.86
CA ILE A 101 -3.53 2.24 16.33
C ILE A 101 -2.87 3.55 16.78
N GLU A 102 -1.77 3.97 16.16
CA GLU A 102 -1.17 5.29 16.43
C GLU A 102 -2.18 6.42 16.26
N GLN A 103 -2.97 6.37 15.18
CA GLN A 103 -4.01 7.36 14.91
C GLN A 103 -5.14 7.32 15.95
N ALA A 104 -5.57 6.13 16.37
CA ALA A 104 -6.59 5.96 17.38
C ALA A 104 -6.14 6.61 18.70
N LEU A 105 -4.92 6.39 19.14
CA LEU A 105 -4.34 7.02 20.34
C LEU A 105 -4.20 8.54 20.18
N THR A 106 -3.74 9.01 19.03
CA THR A 106 -3.64 10.44 18.73
C THR A 106 -5.01 11.12 18.83
N ASN A 107 -6.05 10.47 18.31
CA ASN A 107 -7.43 10.98 18.39
C ASN A 107 -7.98 11.05 19.84
N THR A 108 -7.40 10.29 20.77
CA THR A 108 -7.72 10.40 22.21
C THR A 108 -6.92 11.49 22.94
N GLY A 109 -6.08 12.25 22.21
CA GLY A 109 -5.26 13.33 22.78
C GLY A 109 -3.85 12.91 23.18
N VAL A 110 -3.41 11.67 22.88
CA VAL A 110 -2.03 11.25 23.14
C VAL A 110 -1.09 11.97 22.18
N ASN A 111 -0.11 12.68 22.73
CA ASN A 111 0.94 13.35 21.94
C ASN A 111 2.21 12.49 21.92
N ARG A 112 2.43 11.77 20.83
CA ARG A 112 3.62 10.93 20.62
C ARG A 112 4.94 11.68 20.83
N LYS A 113 5.00 12.95 20.39
CA LYS A 113 6.24 13.76 20.46
C LYS A 113 6.61 14.21 21.88
N ALA A 114 5.68 14.06 22.84
CA ALA A 114 5.87 14.46 24.24
C ALA A 114 6.29 13.30 25.17
N MET A 115 6.53 12.09 24.64
CA MET A 115 6.88 10.91 25.42
C MET A 115 7.99 10.11 24.75
N SER A 116 8.60 9.16 25.49
CA SER A 116 9.58 8.24 24.93
C SER A 116 8.96 7.28 23.92
N LEU A 117 9.77 6.74 23.00
CA LEU A 117 9.32 5.72 22.05
C LEU A 117 8.79 4.48 22.77
N ALA A 118 9.46 4.04 23.81
CA ALA A 118 9.07 2.87 24.60
C ALA A 118 7.70 3.06 25.24
N ASP A 119 7.46 4.21 25.89
CA ASP A 119 6.15 4.52 26.50
C ASP A 119 5.03 4.56 25.47
N PHE A 120 5.28 5.17 24.31
CA PHE A 120 4.27 5.23 23.24
C PHE A 120 3.97 3.83 22.68
N ARG A 121 4.99 3.02 22.45
CA ARG A 121 4.83 1.62 21.98
C ARG A 121 4.04 0.80 23.01
N LYS A 122 4.29 0.98 24.30
CA LYS A 122 3.52 0.32 25.35
C LYS A 122 2.05 0.72 25.35
N LEU A 123 1.73 1.99 25.13
CA LEU A 123 0.35 2.43 24.96
C LEU A 123 -0.33 1.79 23.74
N CYS A 124 0.38 1.65 22.63
CA CYS A 124 -0.11 0.97 21.43
C CYS A 124 -0.41 -0.51 21.72
N GLU A 125 0.49 -1.20 22.40
CA GLU A 125 0.33 -2.60 22.80
C GLU A 125 -0.90 -2.78 23.69
N ASP A 126 -1.03 -1.97 24.77
CA ASP A 126 -2.17 -2.03 25.69
C ASP A 126 -3.50 -1.74 24.97
N TYR A 127 -3.47 -0.81 24.03
CA TYR A 127 -4.65 -0.52 23.20
C TYR A 127 -5.01 -1.73 22.32
N ALA A 128 -4.02 -2.35 21.65
CA ALA A 128 -4.25 -3.52 20.80
C ALA A 128 -4.88 -4.68 21.59
N TRP A 129 -4.33 -5.01 22.75
CA TRP A 129 -4.87 -6.07 23.60
C TRP A 129 -6.30 -5.80 24.04
N LYS A 130 -6.62 -4.57 24.42
CA LYS A 130 -7.99 -4.16 24.76
C LYS A 130 -8.96 -4.37 23.58
N GLN A 131 -8.53 -4.05 22.36
CA GLN A 131 -9.36 -4.26 21.16
C GLN A 131 -9.54 -5.75 20.85
N ILE A 132 -8.48 -6.54 20.98
CA ILE A 132 -8.51 -8.00 20.81
C ILE A 132 -9.54 -8.62 21.75
N ASP A 133 -9.50 -8.30 23.04
CA ASP A 133 -10.41 -8.85 24.05
C ASP A 133 -11.87 -8.48 23.76
N GLY A 134 -12.11 -7.23 23.34
CA GLY A 134 -13.43 -6.80 22.92
C GLY A 134 -13.94 -7.55 21.70
N GLN A 135 -13.12 -7.69 20.67
CA GLN A 135 -13.47 -8.42 19.43
C GLN A 135 -13.64 -9.93 19.70
N ARG A 136 -12.74 -10.55 20.48
CA ARG A 136 -12.82 -11.94 20.91
C ARG A 136 -14.16 -12.25 21.57
N THR A 137 -14.58 -11.41 22.49
CA THR A 137 -15.87 -11.54 23.18
C THR A 137 -17.04 -11.58 22.19
N VAL A 138 -17.03 -10.69 21.20
CA VAL A 138 -18.09 -10.65 20.18
C VAL A 138 -18.03 -11.90 19.28
N PHE A 139 -16.84 -12.33 18.83
CA PHE A 139 -16.71 -13.53 18.00
C PHE A 139 -17.14 -14.79 18.75
N LYS A 140 -16.78 -14.94 20.00
CA LYS A 140 -17.30 -16.04 20.86
C LYS A 140 -18.82 -15.96 20.97
N ARG A 141 -19.40 -14.76 21.15
CA ARG A 141 -20.86 -14.55 21.19
C ARG A 141 -21.55 -14.92 19.86
N LEU A 142 -20.90 -14.75 18.71
CA LEU A 142 -21.39 -15.22 17.41
C LEU A 142 -21.34 -16.77 17.28
N GLY A 143 -20.79 -17.47 18.25
CA GLY A 143 -20.71 -18.93 18.28
C GLY A 143 -19.56 -19.51 17.48
N ILE A 144 -18.57 -18.72 17.10
CA ILE A 144 -17.41 -19.16 16.35
C ILE A 144 -16.56 -20.09 17.20
N ALA A 145 -16.33 -21.31 16.70
CA ALA A 145 -15.50 -22.31 17.37
C ALA A 145 -14.03 -22.20 16.89
N GLY A 146 -13.10 -22.12 17.80
CA GLY A 146 -11.67 -22.03 17.50
C GLY A 146 -10.81 -22.11 18.75
N ASP A 147 -9.50 -22.10 18.57
CA ASP A 147 -8.51 -22.03 19.63
C ASP A 147 -8.37 -20.58 20.15
N TRP A 148 -9.35 -20.16 20.92
CA TRP A 148 -9.41 -18.80 21.46
C TRP A 148 -8.39 -18.53 22.56
N GLU A 149 -7.81 -19.57 23.16
CA GLU A 149 -6.82 -19.46 24.22
C GLU A 149 -5.41 -19.26 23.64
N ASN A 150 -5.15 -19.80 22.44
CA ASN A 150 -3.87 -19.68 21.77
C ASN A 150 -4.01 -19.07 20.36
N PRO A 151 -4.60 -17.87 20.22
CA PRO A 151 -4.70 -17.19 18.95
C PRO A 151 -3.30 -16.79 18.44
N TYR A 152 -3.18 -16.49 17.16
CA TYR A 152 -1.99 -15.78 16.71
C TYR A 152 -2.22 -14.27 16.71
N VAL A 153 -1.21 -13.53 17.10
CA VAL A 153 -1.26 -12.06 17.16
C VAL A 153 0.07 -11.53 16.66
N THR A 154 0.06 -10.60 15.73
CA THR A 154 1.28 -10.15 15.06
C THR A 154 2.29 -9.48 16.00
N LEU A 155 1.84 -8.92 17.15
CA LEU A 155 2.72 -8.34 18.18
C LEU A 155 3.37 -9.38 19.14
N LEU A 156 3.05 -10.67 18.96
CA LEU A 156 3.70 -11.68 19.83
C LEU A 156 5.17 -11.85 19.44
N PRO A 157 6.12 -11.90 20.40
CA PRO A 157 7.54 -11.98 20.11
C PRO A 157 7.92 -13.10 19.13
N LYS A 158 7.29 -14.27 19.24
CA LYS A 158 7.54 -15.39 18.33
C LYS A 158 7.01 -15.18 16.92
N TYR A 159 5.94 -14.39 16.77
CA TYR A 159 5.45 -13.98 15.47
C TYR A 159 6.43 -12.98 14.82
N GLU A 160 6.84 -11.95 15.56
CA GLU A 160 7.81 -10.96 15.12
C GLU A 160 9.17 -11.60 14.76
N GLU A 161 9.64 -12.60 15.54
CA GLU A 161 10.82 -13.39 15.19
C GLU A 161 10.70 -14.06 13.81
N ALA A 162 9.57 -14.71 13.55
CA ALA A 162 9.33 -15.37 12.27
C ALA A 162 9.28 -14.36 11.11
N GLU A 163 8.68 -13.21 11.32
CA GLU A 163 8.61 -12.12 10.34
C GLU A 163 10.00 -11.57 9.99
N ILE A 164 10.86 -11.32 11.00
CA ILE A 164 12.26 -10.92 10.78
C ILE A 164 13.00 -11.97 9.94
N ARG A 165 12.72 -13.26 10.14
CA ARG A 165 13.32 -14.33 9.33
C ARG A 165 12.79 -14.36 7.90
N VAL A 166 11.52 -14.04 7.67
CA VAL A 166 10.95 -13.86 6.31
C VAL A 166 11.70 -12.74 5.59
N PHE A 167 11.84 -11.58 6.23
CA PHE A 167 12.62 -10.47 5.70
C PHE A 167 14.06 -10.89 5.38
N GLY A 168 14.73 -11.57 6.30
CA GLY A 168 16.10 -12.04 6.13
C GLY A 168 16.28 -12.96 4.94
N LYS A 169 15.38 -13.93 4.74
CA LYS A 169 15.38 -14.82 3.57
C LYS A 169 15.18 -14.06 2.25
N MET A 170 14.32 -13.05 2.25
CA MET A 170 14.12 -12.19 1.08
C MET A 170 15.37 -11.35 0.79
N ALA A 171 16.03 -10.83 1.82
CA ALA A 171 17.28 -10.07 1.69
C ALA A 171 18.41 -10.94 1.16
N GLU A 172 18.56 -12.17 1.67
CA GLU A 172 19.57 -13.14 1.21
C GLU A 172 19.42 -13.48 -0.28
N LYS A 173 18.17 -13.56 -0.77
CA LYS A 173 17.87 -13.74 -2.20
C LYS A 173 18.06 -12.46 -3.03
N GLY A 174 18.46 -11.35 -2.40
CA GLY A 174 18.67 -10.07 -3.07
C GLY A 174 17.38 -9.36 -3.51
N TYR A 175 16.25 -9.68 -2.88
CA TYR A 175 14.97 -9.03 -3.19
C TYR A 175 14.79 -7.70 -2.45
N ILE A 176 15.53 -7.48 -1.36
CA ILE A 176 15.47 -6.25 -0.55
C ILE A 176 16.55 -5.28 -1.01
N TYR A 177 16.17 -4.04 -1.26
CA TYR A 177 17.11 -2.98 -1.65
C TYR A 177 16.64 -1.60 -1.21
N LYS A 178 17.60 -0.68 -1.05
CA LYS A 178 17.33 0.75 -0.79
C LYS A 178 17.29 1.51 -2.12
N GLY A 179 16.29 2.35 -2.30
CA GLY A 179 16.14 3.13 -3.52
C GLY A 179 15.57 4.52 -3.27
N LEU A 180 15.92 5.45 -4.15
CA LEU A 180 15.34 6.78 -4.22
C LEU A 180 14.37 6.80 -5.41
N LYS A 181 13.07 6.69 -5.13
CA LYS A 181 12.00 6.66 -6.15
C LYS A 181 10.81 7.47 -5.68
N PRO A 182 10.02 8.04 -6.60
CA PRO A 182 8.70 8.57 -6.27
C PRO A 182 7.77 7.45 -5.76
N ILE A 183 7.18 7.69 -4.63
CA ILE A 183 6.22 6.78 -3.99
C ILE A 183 5.02 7.59 -3.49
N TYR A 184 3.92 6.90 -3.18
CA TYR A 184 2.83 7.53 -2.45
C TYR A 184 3.33 7.99 -1.07
N TRP A 185 3.19 9.27 -0.83
CA TRP A 185 3.57 9.93 0.42
C TRP A 185 2.37 10.64 1.02
N SER A 186 2.10 10.40 2.28
CA SER A 186 1.07 11.10 3.05
C SER A 186 1.68 12.20 3.90
N PRO A 187 1.56 13.48 3.51
CA PRO A 187 2.03 14.59 4.35
C PRO A 187 1.33 14.65 5.71
N SER A 188 0.06 14.21 5.76
CA SER A 188 -0.73 14.23 7.00
C SER A 188 -0.30 13.17 8.01
N SER A 189 0.33 12.09 7.55
CA SER A 189 0.88 11.04 8.40
C SER A 189 2.41 11.03 8.41
N GLU A 190 3.06 11.87 7.59
CA GLU A 190 4.52 11.96 7.43
C GLU A 190 5.16 10.58 7.14
N SER A 191 4.54 9.79 6.26
CA SER A 191 4.99 8.43 5.95
C SER A 191 4.68 8.02 4.52
N SER A 192 5.47 7.07 4.01
CA SER A 192 5.18 6.32 2.78
C SER A 192 3.91 5.49 2.93
N LEU A 193 3.24 5.23 1.81
CA LEU A 193 2.08 4.35 1.71
C LEU A 193 2.26 3.35 0.57
N ALA A 194 1.73 2.14 0.75
CA ALA A 194 1.58 1.19 -0.34
C ALA A 194 0.26 1.43 -1.09
N GLU A 195 0.11 0.86 -2.28
CA GLU A 195 -1.10 0.98 -3.09
C GLU A 195 -2.37 0.50 -2.35
N ALA A 196 -2.24 -0.53 -1.51
CA ALA A 196 -3.33 -1.05 -0.69
C ALA A 196 -3.86 -0.05 0.37
N GLU A 197 -3.10 1.00 0.64
CA GLU A 197 -3.41 2.03 1.64
C GLU A 197 -3.99 3.31 1.00
N ILE A 198 -4.29 3.27 -0.31
CA ILE A 198 -4.82 4.40 -1.07
C ILE A 198 -6.32 4.23 -1.31
N GLU A 199 -7.07 5.28 -1.06
CA GLU A 199 -8.47 5.44 -1.45
C GLU A 199 -8.60 6.58 -2.46
N TYR A 200 -9.49 6.46 -3.42
CA TYR A 200 -9.73 7.52 -4.39
C TYR A 200 -10.99 8.31 -4.06
N LYS A 201 -10.92 9.63 -4.18
CA LYS A 201 -12.04 10.56 -4.01
C LYS A 201 -12.01 11.62 -5.08
N ASP A 202 -13.19 12.08 -5.47
CA ASP A 202 -13.31 13.20 -6.39
C ASP A 202 -12.90 14.49 -5.71
N VAL A 203 -11.98 15.21 -6.33
CA VAL A 203 -11.51 16.53 -5.90
C VAL A 203 -11.54 17.51 -7.05
N LYS A 204 -11.73 18.78 -6.73
CA LYS A 204 -11.63 19.88 -7.69
C LYS A 204 -10.20 20.42 -7.70
N SER A 205 -9.51 20.25 -8.81
CA SER A 205 -8.11 20.68 -8.99
C SER A 205 -7.96 21.76 -10.06
N PRO A 206 -6.93 22.63 -9.97
CA PRO A 206 -6.60 23.51 -11.07
C PRO A 206 -6.14 22.71 -12.29
N SER A 207 -6.45 23.22 -13.46
CA SER A 207 -6.04 22.72 -14.77
C SER A 207 -5.40 23.84 -15.52
N ILE A 208 -4.10 23.75 -15.85
CA ILE A 208 -3.36 24.84 -16.46
C ILE A 208 -2.65 24.41 -17.74
N TYR A 209 -2.61 25.34 -18.71
CA TYR A 209 -1.77 25.27 -19.89
C TYR A 209 -0.61 26.26 -19.73
N VAL A 210 0.63 25.80 -19.88
CA VAL A 210 1.83 26.58 -19.62
C VAL A 210 2.79 26.53 -20.80
N ALA A 211 3.28 27.69 -21.20
CA ALA A 211 4.27 27.85 -22.28
C ALA A 211 5.70 27.80 -21.72
N PHE A 212 6.52 26.91 -22.29
CA PHE A 212 7.96 26.80 -22.02
C PHE A 212 8.73 27.28 -23.24
N GLN A 213 9.44 28.36 -23.14
CA GLN A 213 10.14 29.01 -24.24
C GLN A 213 11.32 28.15 -24.73
N VAL A 214 11.44 27.91 -26.03
CA VAL A 214 12.58 27.20 -26.63
C VAL A 214 13.88 27.99 -26.33
N LYS A 215 14.89 27.25 -25.86
CA LYS A 215 16.24 27.75 -25.65
C LYS A 215 17.22 27.25 -26.71
N ASP A 216 17.20 25.93 -26.95
CA ASP A 216 17.89 25.30 -28.09
C ASP A 216 16.89 24.38 -28.84
N GLY A 217 16.52 24.84 -30.03
CA GLY A 217 15.63 24.13 -30.95
C GLY A 217 16.37 23.28 -31.98
N LYS A 218 17.67 22.98 -31.81
CA LYS A 218 18.50 22.18 -32.71
C LYS A 218 18.46 22.64 -34.19
N GLY A 219 18.26 23.94 -34.40
CA GLY A 219 18.09 24.51 -35.73
C GLY A 219 16.75 24.24 -36.42
N LEU A 220 15.86 23.46 -35.79
CA LEU A 220 14.52 23.18 -36.30
C LEU A 220 13.46 24.16 -35.75
N LEU A 221 13.63 24.60 -34.52
CA LEU A 221 12.76 25.58 -33.87
C LEU A 221 13.52 26.86 -33.50
N ALA A 222 12.89 27.98 -33.74
CA ALA A 222 13.42 29.29 -33.31
C ALA A 222 13.11 29.54 -31.83
N ASN A 223 13.94 30.41 -31.20
CA ASN A 223 13.80 30.72 -29.77
C ASN A 223 12.53 31.52 -29.43
N ASP A 224 11.79 32.02 -30.42
CA ASP A 224 10.48 32.67 -30.26
C ASP A 224 9.30 31.68 -30.20
N THR A 225 9.60 30.39 -30.24
CA THR A 225 8.64 29.29 -30.15
C THR A 225 8.57 28.74 -28.72
N ALA A 226 7.41 28.35 -28.25
CA ALA A 226 7.22 27.73 -26.93
C ALA A 226 6.53 26.36 -27.01
N PHE A 227 6.93 25.44 -26.16
CA PHE A 227 6.23 24.17 -25.94
C PHE A 227 5.08 24.41 -24.97
N ILE A 228 3.87 23.90 -25.30
CA ILE A 228 2.73 23.97 -24.38
C ILE A 228 2.60 22.66 -23.64
N ILE A 229 2.66 22.69 -22.32
CA ILE A 229 2.30 21.56 -21.46
C ILE A 229 0.95 21.82 -20.80
N TRP A 230 0.31 20.74 -20.39
CA TRP A 230 -0.88 20.75 -19.56
C TRP A 230 -0.62 19.99 -18.27
N THR A 231 -1.05 20.55 -17.13
CA THR A 231 -0.95 19.89 -15.83
C THR A 231 -2.12 20.23 -14.92
N THR A 232 -2.45 19.29 -14.04
CA THR A 232 -3.44 19.46 -12.97
C THR A 232 -2.80 19.62 -11.60
N THR A 233 -1.48 19.60 -11.55
CA THR A 233 -0.66 19.73 -10.34
C THR A 233 0.36 20.85 -10.50
N PRO A 234 -0.06 22.14 -10.52
CA PRO A 234 0.87 23.26 -10.67
C PRO A 234 2.00 23.24 -9.64
N TRP A 235 1.72 22.70 -8.47
CA TRP A 235 2.69 22.55 -7.37
C TRP A 235 3.91 21.69 -7.71
N THR A 236 3.90 20.89 -8.80
CA THR A 236 5.07 20.11 -9.24
C THR A 236 6.00 20.90 -10.16
N LEU A 237 5.57 22.06 -10.69
CA LEU A 237 6.39 22.87 -11.59
C LEU A 237 7.73 23.33 -10.99
N PRO A 238 7.86 23.66 -9.69
CA PRO A 238 9.17 23.95 -9.12
C PRO A 238 10.19 22.82 -9.25
N ALA A 239 9.70 21.57 -9.36
CA ALA A 239 10.52 20.37 -9.55
C ALA A 239 10.70 19.97 -11.04
N ASN A 240 10.20 20.74 -11.99
CA ASN A 240 10.33 20.44 -13.41
C ASN A 240 11.80 20.38 -13.83
N LEU A 241 12.20 19.32 -14.53
CA LEU A 241 13.52 19.14 -15.15
C LEU A 241 13.42 18.82 -16.64
N GLY A 242 12.21 18.54 -17.14
CA GLY A 242 12.05 18.21 -18.55
C GLY A 242 10.61 18.30 -19.06
N ILE A 243 10.50 18.05 -20.36
CA ILE A 243 9.23 17.85 -21.07
C ILE A 243 9.34 16.52 -21.83
N SER A 244 8.35 15.65 -21.68
CA SER A 244 8.29 14.39 -22.43
C SER A 244 7.37 14.53 -23.64
N ALA A 245 7.86 14.07 -24.80
CA ALA A 245 7.13 13.90 -26.05
C ALA A 245 7.04 12.41 -26.41
N ASN A 246 6.22 12.03 -27.37
CA ASN A 246 6.23 10.67 -27.91
C ASN A 246 6.90 10.67 -29.29
N ALA A 247 7.94 9.86 -29.47
CA ALA A 247 8.74 9.81 -30.69
C ALA A 247 7.93 9.49 -31.95
N ALA A 248 6.84 8.72 -31.80
CA ALA A 248 5.99 8.25 -32.92
C ALA A 248 4.92 9.28 -33.33
N PHE A 249 4.63 10.30 -32.51
CA PHE A 249 3.57 11.27 -32.81
C PHE A 249 4.05 12.39 -33.73
N ASP A 250 3.08 12.98 -34.44
CA ASP A 250 3.27 14.21 -35.20
C ASP A 250 2.99 15.44 -34.34
N TYR A 251 3.88 16.40 -34.40
CA TYR A 251 3.75 17.69 -33.71
C TYR A 251 3.71 18.81 -34.74
N VAL A 252 3.04 19.89 -34.37
CA VAL A 252 2.91 21.07 -35.21
C VAL A 252 3.42 22.30 -34.49
N VAL A 253 4.11 23.16 -35.24
CA VAL A 253 4.38 24.54 -34.82
C VAL A 253 3.23 25.38 -35.33
N VAL A 254 2.56 26.08 -34.47
CA VAL A 254 1.43 26.94 -34.81
C VAL A 254 1.68 28.38 -34.43
N SER A 255 1.11 29.31 -35.19
CA SER A 255 0.99 30.72 -34.82
C SER A 255 -0.42 30.96 -34.27
N ALA A 256 -0.50 31.47 -33.04
CA ALA A 256 -1.73 31.86 -32.38
C ALA A 256 -1.46 33.06 -31.46
N ASP A 257 -2.35 34.07 -31.46
CA ASP A 257 -2.24 35.30 -30.65
C ASP A 257 -0.88 35.99 -30.74
N GLY A 258 -0.26 35.98 -31.95
CA GLY A 258 1.04 36.60 -32.21
C GLY A 258 2.25 35.86 -31.62
N ARG A 259 2.08 34.65 -31.14
CA ARG A 259 3.13 33.76 -30.59
C ARG A 259 3.17 32.43 -31.35
N LYS A 260 4.31 31.75 -31.25
CA LYS A 260 4.50 30.41 -31.84
C LYS A 260 4.49 29.33 -30.76
N PHE A 261 3.80 28.25 -31.03
CA PHE A 261 3.65 27.16 -30.07
C PHE A 261 3.84 25.79 -30.73
N VAL A 262 4.32 24.83 -29.94
CA VAL A 262 4.41 23.41 -30.30
C VAL A 262 3.37 22.62 -29.52
N VAL A 263 2.56 21.83 -30.24
CA VAL A 263 1.60 20.87 -29.68
C VAL A 263 1.51 19.64 -30.58
N ALA A 264 0.99 18.52 -30.05
CA ALA A 264 0.69 17.36 -30.89
C ALA A 264 -0.40 17.70 -31.92
N LYS A 265 -0.19 17.29 -33.15
CA LYS A 265 -1.08 17.60 -34.29
C LYS A 265 -2.53 17.18 -34.03
N GLU A 266 -2.72 15.98 -33.50
CA GLU A 266 -4.07 15.42 -33.22
C GLU A 266 -4.80 16.19 -32.10
N LEU A 267 -4.07 16.81 -31.17
CA LEU A 267 -4.63 17.57 -30.06
C LEU A 267 -4.80 19.07 -30.34
N LEU A 268 -4.38 19.57 -31.51
CA LEU A 268 -4.45 20.99 -31.85
C LEU A 268 -5.85 21.57 -31.70
N GLY A 269 -6.88 20.86 -32.16
CA GLY A 269 -8.26 21.30 -32.04
C GLY A 269 -8.71 21.48 -30.59
N THR A 270 -8.42 20.50 -29.76
CA THR A 270 -8.72 20.49 -28.32
C THR A 270 -7.99 21.61 -27.59
N VAL A 271 -6.70 21.79 -27.89
CA VAL A 271 -5.87 22.85 -27.29
C VAL A 271 -6.37 24.25 -27.70
N LYS A 272 -6.70 24.44 -28.98
CA LYS A 272 -7.29 25.69 -29.48
C LYS A 272 -8.55 26.05 -28.71
N GLU A 273 -9.48 25.11 -28.56
CA GLU A 273 -10.73 25.33 -27.83
C GLU A 273 -10.48 25.61 -26.34
N ALA A 274 -9.62 24.82 -25.70
CA ALA A 274 -9.32 24.95 -24.26
C ALA A 274 -8.69 26.31 -23.92
N ILE A 275 -7.72 26.77 -24.72
CA ILE A 275 -7.06 28.06 -24.51
C ILE A 275 -7.95 29.22 -24.97
N GLY A 276 -8.80 29.00 -25.97
CA GLY A 276 -9.71 30.00 -26.53
C GLY A 276 -9.10 30.81 -27.69
N TRP A 277 -8.22 30.19 -28.48
CA TRP A 277 -7.66 30.85 -29.67
C TRP A 277 -8.73 31.05 -30.78
N GLU A 278 -8.86 32.26 -31.27
CA GLU A 278 -9.80 32.54 -32.37
C GLU A 278 -9.32 31.91 -33.68
N SER A 279 -8.02 32.08 -33.99
CA SER A 279 -7.42 31.54 -35.23
C SER A 279 -6.06 30.87 -34.90
N VAL A 280 -5.73 29.87 -35.69
CA VAL A 280 -4.49 29.14 -35.60
C VAL A 280 -3.99 28.86 -37.01
N GLU A 281 -2.71 29.19 -37.26
CA GLU A 281 -2.01 28.87 -38.51
C GLU A 281 -0.92 27.83 -38.22
N VAL A 282 -0.95 26.73 -38.97
CA VAL A 282 0.12 25.71 -38.89
C VAL A 282 1.30 26.16 -39.75
N LEU A 283 2.44 26.36 -39.12
CA LEU A 283 3.67 26.86 -39.77
C LEU A 283 4.59 25.71 -40.19
N GLN A 284 4.65 24.64 -39.40
CA GLN A 284 5.60 23.53 -39.60
C GLN A 284 5.05 22.26 -38.96
N GLU A 285 5.40 21.11 -39.53
CA GLU A 285 5.17 19.77 -38.95
C GLU A 285 6.52 19.14 -38.58
N LEU A 286 6.57 18.41 -37.46
CA LEU A 286 7.74 17.74 -36.93
C LEU A 286 7.33 16.36 -36.39
N LYS A 287 8.25 15.40 -36.41
CA LYS A 287 8.09 14.15 -35.64
C LYS A 287 8.49 14.37 -34.19
N GLY A 288 7.89 13.62 -33.28
CA GLY A 288 8.29 13.68 -31.88
C GLY A 288 9.75 13.31 -31.66
N SER A 289 10.32 12.43 -32.48
CA SER A 289 11.75 12.12 -32.49
C SER A 289 12.66 13.31 -32.81
N ASP A 290 12.16 14.29 -33.58
CA ASP A 290 12.93 15.51 -33.92
C ASP A 290 13.09 16.44 -32.70
N LEU A 291 12.16 16.36 -31.75
CA LEU A 291 12.11 17.19 -30.54
C LEU A 291 13.12 16.72 -29.47
N GLU A 292 13.56 15.46 -29.56
CA GLU A 292 14.44 14.85 -28.57
C GLU A 292 15.77 15.63 -28.43
N TYR A 293 16.20 15.84 -27.19
CA TYR A 293 17.38 16.66 -26.81
C TYR A 293 17.28 18.15 -27.12
N MET A 294 16.13 18.71 -27.51
CA MET A 294 15.92 20.14 -27.44
C MET A 294 15.90 20.60 -25.99
N THR A 295 16.14 21.89 -25.73
CA THR A 295 16.00 22.47 -24.41
C THR A 295 15.05 23.66 -24.42
N VAL A 296 14.30 23.77 -23.32
CA VAL A 296 13.39 24.91 -23.09
C VAL A 296 13.73 25.58 -21.77
N GLN A 297 13.41 26.87 -21.66
CA GLN A 297 13.59 27.65 -20.44
C GLN A 297 12.46 27.30 -19.46
N HIS A 298 12.81 26.99 -18.21
CA HIS A 298 11.83 26.88 -17.13
C HIS A 298 11.06 28.21 -16.99
N PRO A 299 9.72 28.20 -16.82
CA PRO A 299 8.90 29.40 -16.96
C PRO A 299 9.14 30.48 -15.89
N PHE A 300 9.74 30.14 -14.76
CA PHE A 300 10.04 31.11 -13.69
C PHE A 300 11.38 30.90 -12.96
N TYR A 301 12.11 29.81 -13.22
CA TYR A 301 13.46 29.62 -12.69
C TYR A 301 14.52 29.77 -13.79
N ASP A 302 15.72 30.17 -13.42
CA ASP A 302 16.90 30.15 -14.31
C ASP A 302 17.44 28.72 -14.42
N ARG A 303 16.68 27.88 -15.10
CA ARG A 303 16.97 26.46 -15.30
C ARG A 303 16.47 26.02 -16.67
N GLU A 304 17.24 25.16 -17.33
CA GLU A 304 16.81 24.51 -18.56
C GLU A 304 16.00 23.25 -18.26
N SER A 305 15.02 22.97 -19.10
CA SER A 305 14.24 21.72 -19.11
C SER A 305 14.54 20.96 -20.39
N LEU A 306 14.95 19.70 -20.26
CA LEU A 306 15.31 18.85 -21.38
C LEU A 306 14.05 18.26 -22.03
N VAL A 307 13.99 18.29 -23.37
CA VAL A 307 12.95 17.56 -24.10
C VAL A 307 13.39 16.11 -24.31
N MET A 308 12.59 15.18 -23.81
CA MET A 308 12.82 13.74 -23.82
C MET A 308 11.71 13.03 -24.60
N VAL A 309 11.95 11.79 -25.02
CA VAL A 309 10.91 10.94 -25.59
C VAL A 309 10.55 9.77 -24.67
N GLY A 310 9.25 9.51 -24.53
CA GLY A 310 8.73 8.44 -23.69
C GLY A 310 7.38 7.93 -24.19
N ASP A 311 7.18 6.61 -24.07
CA ASP A 311 5.97 5.93 -24.55
C ASP A 311 4.74 6.19 -23.67
N HIS A 312 4.94 6.73 -22.46
CA HIS A 312 3.86 7.12 -21.53
C HIS A 312 3.07 8.35 -22.00
N VAL A 313 3.60 9.12 -22.94
CA VAL A 313 2.89 10.27 -23.52
C VAL A 313 1.80 9.76 -24.46
N THR A 314 0.56 10.17 -24.22
CA THR A 314 -0.64 9.77 -24.98
C THR A 314 -1.32 10.96 -25.67
N LEU A 315 -2.31 10.66 -26.50
CA LEU A 315 -3.16 11.64 -27.18
C LEU A 315 -4.58 11.71 -26.60
N GLU A 316 -4.79 11.13 -25.43
CA GLU A 316 -6.12 11.10 -24.78
C GLU A 316 -6.51 12.45 -24.18
N ALA A 317 -5.53 13.23 -23.71
CA ALA A 317 -5.74 14.53 -23.08
C ALA A 317 -4.50 15.41 -23.17
N GLY A 318 -4.65 16.70 -22.84
CA GLY A 318 -3.55 17.66 -22.75
C GLY A 318 -3.08 18.18 -24.11
N THR A 319 -1.77 18.17 -24.32
CA THR A 319 -1.11 18.79 -25.48
C THR A 319 -0.22 17.83 -26.25
N GLY A 320 -0.08 16.57 -25.80
CA GLY A 320 0.92 15.63 -26.30
C GLY A 320 2.35 15.93 -25.85
N LEU A 321 2.50 16.88 -24.92
CA LEU A 321 3.75 17.27 -24.28
C LEU A 321 3.52 17.26 -22.76
N VAL A 322 4.29 16.45 -22.04
CA VAL A 322 4.09 16.20 -20.61
C VAL A 322 5.18 16.89 -19.81
N HIS A 323 4.79 17.80 -18.92
CA HIS A 323 5.67 18.34 -17.88
C HIS A 323 6.24 17.18 -17.05
N THR A 324 7.57 17.13 -16.92
CA THR A 324 8.28 16.02 -16.29
C THR A 324 9.03 16.50 -15.04
N ALA A 325 8.61 15.98 -13.88
CA ALA A 325 9.21 16.21 -12.57
C ALA A 325 9.61 14.87 -11.93
N PRO A 326 10.87 14.43 -12.09
CA PRO A 326 11.32 13.08 -11.71
C PRO A 326 11.09 12.71 -10.24
N GLY A 327 10.99 13.68 -9.37
CA GLY A 327 10.70 13.49 -7.94
C GLY A 327 9.22 13.32 -7.60
N HIS A 328 8.30 13.51 -8.58
CA HIS A 328 6.85 13.57 -8.33
C HIS A 328 5.99 12.73 -9.28
N GLY A 329 6.58 11.82 -10.05
CA GLY A 329 5.88 10.90 -10.93
C GLY A 329 6.72 9.68 -11.26
N GLU A 330 6.11 8.50 -11.33
CA GLU A 330 6.83 7.25 -11.65
C GLU A 330 7.30 7.25 -13.10
N ASP A 331 6.42 7.58 -14.05
CA ASP A 331 6.79 7.69 -15.46
C ASP A 331 7.85 8.77 -15.69
N ASP A 332 7.72 9.91 -15.01
CA ASP A 332 8.69 11.01 -15.02
C ASP A 332 10.06 10.54 -14.53
N TYR A 333 10.09 9.77 -13.44
CA TYR A 333 11.32 9.18 -12.91
C TYR A 333 11.95 8.19 -13.91
N LEU A 334 11.13 7.29 -14.48
CA LEU A 334 11.63 6.26 -15.40
C LEU A 334 12.20 6.86 -16.69
N VAL A 335 11.52 7.83 -17.29
CA VAL A 335 12.04 8.50 -18.49
C VAL A 335 13.29 9.33 -18.14
N SER A 336 13.26 10.09 -17.07
CA SER A 336 14.39 10.94 -16.64
C SER A 336 15.65 10.13 -16.36
N LYS A 337 15.52 8.93 -15.80
CA LYS A 337 16.64 8.01 -15.57
C LYS A 337 17.34 7.60 -16.86
N LYS A 338 16.60 7.41 -17.97
CA LYS A 338 17.19 7.07 -19.28
C LYS A 338 18.06 8.21 -19.80
N TYR A 339 17.73 9.47 -19.46
CA TYR A 339 18.46 10.67 -19.88
C TYR A 339 19.45 11.17 -18.82
N GLY A 340 19.61 10.46 -17.70
CA GLY A 340 20.57 10.82 -16.66
C GLY A 340 20.23 12.10 -15.87
N LEU A 341 18.94 12.45 -15.78
CA LEU A 341 18.51 13.60 -14.99
C LEU A 341 18.46 13.24 -13.50
N ASP A 342 18.71 14.25 -12.66
CA ASP A 342 18.60 14.16 -11.21
C ASP A 342 17.15 13.96 -10.75
N VAL A 343 16.99 13.46 -9.52
CA VAL A 343 15.68 13.29 -8.89
C VAL A 343 15.42 14.44 -7.94
N LEU A 344 14.90 15.55 -8.46
CA LEU A 344 14.58 16.74 -7.67
C LEU A 344 13.20 16.56 -6.99
N SER A 345 13.18 16.65 -5.67
CA SER A 345 11.95 16.56 -4.86
C SER A 345 11.94 17.63 -3.77
N PRO A 346 11.62 18.90 -4.11
CA PRO A 346 11.74 20.05 -3.23
C PRO A 346 10.61 20.17 -2.19
N VAL A 347 10.02 19.05 -1.78
CA VAL A 347 8.95 19.00 -0.79
C VAL A 347 9.36 18.08 0.36
N ASP A 348 9.28 18.57 1.58
CA ASP A 348 9.65 17.83 2.80
C ASP A 348 8.61 16.79 3.23
N ASN A 349 8.87 16.11 4.36
CA ASN A 349 7.97 15.08 4.89
C ASN A 349 6.57 15.60 5.25
N LYS A 350 6.44 16.89 5.56
CA LYS A 350 5.17 17.54 5.91
C LYS A 350 4.42 18.09 4.70
N GLY A 351 4.98 17.94 3.50
CA GLY A 351 4.43 18.51 2.28
C GLY A 351 4.73 19.98 2.09
N CYS A 352 5.75 20.52 2.77
CA CYS A 352 6.18 21.90 2.62
C CYS A 352 7.41 21.99 1.71
N TYR A 353 7.50 23.06 0.93
CA TYR A 353 8.67 23.29 0.09
C TYR A 353 9.92 23.55 0.91
N THR A 354 11.02 23.02 0.42
CA THR A 354 12.38 23.26 0.93
C THR A 354 13.04 24.44 0.20
N ALA A 355 14.28 24.77 0.58
CA ALA A 355 15.09 25.78 -0.10
C ALA A 355 15.40 25.45 -1.58
N GLU A 356 15.15 24.20 -2.02
CA GLU A 356 15.29 23.80 -3.44
C GLU A 356 14.18 24.36 -4.35
N ALA A 357 13.13 24.98 -3.77
CA ALA A 357 12.08 25.70 -4.49
C ALA A 357 12.06 27.18 -4.07
N PRO A 358 13.04 28.00 -4.51
CA PRO A 358 13.15 29.40 -4.11
C PRO A 358 11.87 30.21 -4.36
N GLY A 359 11.43 30.93 -3.34
CA GLY A 359 10.22 31.75 -3.36
C GLY A 359 8.96 31.03 -2.85
N PHE A 360 9.07 29.74 -2.55
CA PHE A 360 7.96 28.93 -1.99
C PHE A 360 8.34 28.25 -0.68
N GLU A 361 9.53 28.46 -0.14
CA GLU A 361 10.07 27.80 1.06
C GLU A 361 9.09 27.87 2.24
N GLY A 362 8.87 26.72 2.89
CA GLY A 362 7.96 26.59 4.02
C GLY A 362 6.47 26.57 3.66
N MET A 363 6.11 26.83 2.40
CA MET A 363 4.71 26.80 1.95
C MET A 363 4.26 25.36 1.72
N PHE A 364 3.05 25.02 2.20
CA PHE A 364 2.44 23.72 1.94
C PHE A 364 2.09 23.58 0.45
N TYR A 365 2.39 22.45 -0.16
CA TYR A 365 2.33 22.24 -1.61
C TYR A 365 1.00 22.66 -2.25
N ASP A 366 -0.13 22.29 -1.64
CA ASP A 366 -1.45 22.60 -2.19
C ASP A 366 -1.75 24.12 -2.17
N LYS A 367 -1.30 24.81 -1.14
CA LYS A 367 -1.43 26.27 -1.02
C LYS A 367 -0.56 27.03 -2.02
N ALA A 368 0.48 26.41 -2.54
CA ALA A 368 1.37 27.00 -3.53
C ALA A 368 0.75 27.04 -4.94
N ASN A 369 -0.29 26.27 -5.22
CA ASN A 369 -0.93 26.27 -6.54
C ASN A 369 -1.30 27.70 -7.01
N LYS A 370 -1.90 28.50 -6.13
CA LYS A 370 -2.28 29.88 -6.50
C LYS A 370 -1.05 30.81 -6.70
N PRO A 371 -0.09 30.94 -5.79
CA PRO A 371 1.12 31.71 -6.02
C PRO A 371 1.88 31.30 -7.30
N ILE A 372 1.95 30.00 -7.61
CA ILE A 372 2.60 29.50 -8.83
C ILE A 372 1.84 29.96 -10.07
N THR A 373 0.51 29.84 -10.10
CA THR A 373 -0.29 30.30 -11.24
C THR A 373 -0.24 31.82 -11.40
N ASP A 374 -0.21 32.59 -10.31
CA ASP A 374 -0.04 34.04 -10.35
C ASP A 374 1.33 34.42 -10.93
N LEU A 375 2.42 33.74 -10.53
CA LEU A 375 3.76 33.95 -11.07
C LEU A 375 3.86 33.59 -12.55
N LEU A 376 3.24 32.48 -12.97
CA LEU A 376 3.17 32.08 -14.38
C LEU A 376 2.44 33.13 -15.24
N ALA A 377 1.37 33.73 -14.71
CA ALA A 377 0.63 34.78 -15.37
C ALA A 377 1.49 36.07 -15.49
N GLU A 378 2.18 36.45 -14.41
CA GLU A 378 3.12 37.62 -14.41
C GLU A 378 4.22 37.43 -15.46
N LYS A 379 4.76 36.22 -15.59
CA LYS A 379 5.80 35.90 -16.59
C LYS A 379 5.25 35.71 -18.02
N GLY A 380 3.93 35.79 -18.23
CA GLY A 380 3.30 35.54 -19.54
C GLY A 380 3.40 34.09 -20.02
N ALA A 381 3.65 33.14 -19.10
CA ALA A 381 3.75 31.73 -19.38
C ALA A 381 2.42 30.98 -19.18
N LEU A 382 1.49 31.49 -18.38
CA LEU A 382 0.16 30.93 -18.20
C LEU A 382 -0.73 31.27 -19.40
N LEU A 383 -1.17 30.25 -20.14
CA LEU A 383 -2.06 30.41 -21.29
C LEU A 383 -3.53 30.25 -20.90
N LYS A 384 -3.81 29.34 -19.96
CA LYS A 384 -5.16 29.09 -19.45
C LYS A 384 -5.11 28.54 -18.04
N LEU A 385 -6.05 28.95 -17.21
CA LEU A 385 -6.36 28.37 -15.91
C LEU A 385 -7.85 28.02 -15.88
N ASP A 386 -8.15 26.79 -15.56
CA ASP A 386 -9.49 26.29 -15.31
C ASP A 386 -9.51 25.34 -14.12
N PHE A 387 -10.66 24.81 -13.76
CA PHE A 387 -10.82 23.84 -12.68
C PHE A 387 -11.69 22.70 -13.14
N PHE A 388 -11.28 21.47 -12.77
CA PHE A 388 -12.07 20.29 -13.09
C PHE A 388 -12.10 19.32 -11.90
N VAL A 389 -13.10 18.42 -11.94
CA VAL A 389 -13.26 17.38 -10.91
C VAL A 389 -12.70 16.08 -11.47
N HIS A 390 -11.83 15.46 -10.69
CA HIS A 390 -11.23 14.18 -11.02
C HIS A 390 -10.98 13.33 -9.78
N SER A 391 -10.79 12.04 -9.98
CA SER A 391 -10.44 11.08 -8.94
C SER A 391 -9.00 11.29 -8.49
N TYR A 392 -8.76 11.47 -7.18
CA TYR A 392 -7.45 11.77 -6.60
C TYR A 392 -7.13 10.84 -5.43
N PRO A 393 -5.89 10.35 -5.29
CA PRO A 393 -5.51 9.45 -4.22
C PRO A 393 -5.50 10.12 -2.84
N HIS A 394 -6.03 9.42 -1.85
CA HIS A 394 -6.08 9.83 -0.45
C HIS A 394 -5.55 8.72 0.44
N ASP A 395 -4.94 9.11 1.53
CA ASP A 395 -4.56 8.21 2.62
C ASP A 395 -5.82 7.56 3.23
N TRP A 396 -5.86 6.26 3.25
CA TRP A 396 -7.01 5.48 3.69
C TRP A 396 -7.42 5.70 5.15
N ARG A 397 -6.50 6.21 6.00
CA ARG A 397 -6.72 6.46 7.42
C ARG A 397 -6.97 7.93 7.74
N THR A 398 -6.09 8.80 7.29
CA THR A 398 -6.24 10.24 7.54
C THR A 398 -7.30 10.89 6.66
N LYS A 399 -7.70 10.22 5.56
CA LYS A 399 -8.63 10.72 4.55
C LYS A 399 -8.17 12.03 3.89
N LYS A 400 -6.87 12.32 3.95
CA LYS A 400 -6.24 13.48 3.33
C LYS A 400 -5.57 13.11 2.02
N PRO A 401 -5.41 14.07 1.09
CA PRO A 401 -4.70 13.85 -0.17
C PRO A 401 -3.27 13.36 0.06
N VAL A 402 -2.82 12.46 -0.80
CA VAL A 402 -1.44 12.01 -0.89
C VAL A 402 -0.75 12.62 -2.10
N ILE A 403 0.57 12.63 -2.10
CA ILE A 403 1.39 13.09 -3.21
C ILE A 403 2.35 11.98 -3.65
N TYR A 404 2.84 12.04 -4.89
CA TYR A 404 4.06 11.33 -5.24
C TYR A 404 5.27 12.15 -4.80
N ARG A 405 6.17 11.50 -4.07
CA ARG A 405 7.39 12.13 -3.55
C ARG A 405 8.55 11.15 -3.57
N ALA A 406 9.64 11.52 -4.22
CA ALA A 406 10.87 10.75 -4.14
C ALA A 406 11.50 10.91 -2.77
N THR A 407 11.77 9.79 -2.14
CA THR A 407 12.44 9.71 -0.84
C THR A 407 13.17 8.37 -0.74
N PRO A 408 14.33 8.31 -0.04
CA PRO A 408 15.02 7.05 0.18
C PRO A 408 14.13 6.09 0.98
N GLN A 409 13.86 4.91 0.43
CA GLN A 409 13.02 3.90 1.06
C GLN A 409 13.60 2.50 0.84
N TRP A 410 13.12 1.54 1.63
CA TRP A 410 13.40 0.13 1.43
C TRP A 410 12.28 -0.53 0.63
N PHE A 411 12.69 -1.32 -0.34
CA PHE A 411 11.79 -1.99 -1.29
C PHE A 411 12.02 -3.50 -1.29
N ALA A 412 10.93 -4.25 -1.51
CA ALA A 412 11.00 -5.60 -2.00
C ALA A 412 10.80 -5.59 -3.53
N SER A 413 11.79 -6.08 -4.27
CA SER A 413 11.75 -6.13 -5.73
C SER A 413 10.81 -7.24 -6.19
N ILE A 414 9.64 -6.86 -6.68
CA ILE A 414 8.67 -7.80 -7.25
C ILE A 414 9.14 -8.31 -8.60
N ASP A 415 9.80 -7.48 -9.41
CA ASP A 415 10.27 -7.84 -10.76
C ASP A 415 11.13 -9.10 -10.79
N LYS A 416 11.92 -9.35 -9.74
CA LYS A 416 12.84 -10.49 -9.68
C LYS A 416 12.15 -11.85 -9.57
N PHE A 417 10.92 -11.91 -9.09
CA PHE A 417 10.16 -13.15 -8.90
C PHE A 417 8.66 -13.02 -9.26
N ARG A 418 8.31 -11.97 -10.03
CA ARG A 418 6.93 -11.73 -10.50
C ARG A 418 6.38 -12.94 -11.23
N GLN A 419 7.16 -13.53 -12.15
CA GLN A 419 6.70 -14.67 -12.93
C GLN A 419 6.39 -15.87 -12.04
N ASP A 420 7.22 -16.13 -11.02
CA ASP A 420 6.97 -17.21 -10.06
C ASP A 420 5.65 -17.02 -9.32
N ILE A 421 5.29 -15.77 -8.95
CA ILE A 421 3.98 -15.47 -8.33
C ILE A 421 2.85 -15.72 -9.33
N LEU A 422 3.00 -15.28 -10.58
CA LEU A 422 1.97 -15.45 -11.61
C LEU A 422 1.73 -16.95 -11.89
N ASP A 423 2.79 -17.75 -11.95
CA ASP A 423 2.72 -19.20 -12.13
C ASP A 423 2.01 -19.88 -10.94
N GLU A 424 2.29 -19.44 -9.72
CA GLU A 424 1.62 -19.97 -8.52
C GLU A 424 0.13 -19.56 -8.44
N ILE A 425 -0.26 -18.40 -8.95
CA ILE A 425 -1.68 -18.02 -9.07
C ILE A 425 -2.43 -19.00 -9.98
N GLU A 426 -1.78 -19.54 -11.02
CA GLU A 426 -2.35 -20.56 -11.90
C GLU A 426 -2.59 -21.90 -11.18
N ASN A 427 -1.76 -22.24 -10.20
CA ASN A 427 -1.83 -23.47 -9.43
C ASN A 427 -2.89 -23.46 -8.31
N VAL A 428 -3.41 -22.28 -7.95
CA VAL A 428 -4.43 -22.13 -6.90
C VAL A 428 -5.85 -22.38 -7.46
N GLU A 429 -6.68 -23.06 -6.70
CA GLU A 429 -8.11 -23.20 -6.98
C GLU A 429 -8.88 -21.93 -6.57
N TRP A 430 -9.46 -21.25 -7.54
CA TRP A 430 -10.28 -20.05 -7.34
C TRP A 430 -11.76 -20.40 -7.42
N LEU A 431 -12.46 -20.48 -6.28
CA LEU A 431 -13.89 -20.81 -6.26
C LEU A 431 -14.74 -19.76 -6.97
N HIS A 432 -14.23 -18.53 -7.09
CA HIS A 432 -14.80 -17.50 -7.96
C HIS A 432 -13.78 -17.14 -9.06
N PRO A 433 -14.04 -17.47 -10.33
CA PRO A 433 -13.06 -17.31 -11.41
C PRO A 433 -12.51 -15.89 -11.59
N SER A 434 -13.35 -14.85 -11.32
CA SER A 434 -12.88 -13.46 -11.42
C SER A 434 -11.79 -13.12 -10.41
N GLY A 435 -11.67 -13.87 -9.31
CA GLY A 435 -10.63 -13.68 -8.31
C GLY A 435 -9.24 -13.92 -8.87
N LYS A 436 -9.08 -14.99 -9.65
CA LYS A 436 -7.84 -15.31 -10.37
C LYS A 436 -7.40 -14.15 -11.26
N VAL A 437 -8.32 -13.69 -12.12
CA VAL A 437 -8.04 -12.59 -13.06
C VAL A 437 -7.65 -11.31 -12.32
N ARG A 438 -8.32 -11.00 -11.22
CA ARG A 438 -8.02 -9.80 -10.41
C ARG A 438 -6.63 -9.85 -9.80
N LEU A 439 -6.29 -10.95 -9.12
CA LEU A 439 -4.97 -11.07 -8.49
C LEU A 439 -3.86 -11.14 -9.53
N PHE A 440 -4.07 -11.89 -10.61
CA PHE A 440 -3.11 -11.98 -11.72
C PHE A 440 -2.78 -10.60 -12.30
N ASN A 441 -3.80 -9.81 -12.65
CA ASN A 441 -3.58 -8.46 -13.17
C ASN A 441 -2.89 -7.54 -12.16
N MET A 442 -3.29 -7.61 -10.88
CA MET A 442 -2.66 -6.81 -9.82
C MET A 442 -1.17 -7.13 -9.64
N ILE A 443 -0.77 -8.40 -9.76
CA ILE A 443 0.65 -8.79 -9.67
C ILE A 443 1.40 -8.46 -10.95
N ARG A 444 0.78 -8.68 -12.11
CA ARG A 444 1.39 -8.37 -13.41
C ARG A 444 1.78 -6.89 -13.51
N ASP A 445 0.89 -6.02 -13.08
CA ASP A 445 1.00 -4.57 -13.25
C ASP A 445 1.61 -3.86 -12.00
N ARG A 446 1.92 -4.62 -10.94
CA ARG A 446 2.45 -4.08 -9.69
C ARG A 446 3.91 -3.66 -9.84
N GLY A 447 4.25 -2.45 -9.35
CA GLY A 447 5.63 -2.05 -9.09
C GLY A 447 6.26 -2.74 -7.88
N ASP A 448 7.51 -2.40 -7.58
CA ASP A 448 8.18 -2.87 -6.36
C ASP A 448 7.43 -2.42 -5.10
N TRP A 449 7.45 -3.27 -4.10
CA TRP A 449 6.74 -3.01 -2.85
C TRP A 449 7.59 -2.16 -1.90
N VAL A 450 7.17 -0.93 -1.62
CA VAL A 450 7.78 -0.12 -0.55
C VAL A 450 7.40 -0.72 0.80
N ILE A 451 8.40 -1.25 1.52
CA ILE A 451 8.19 -1.97 2.79
C ILE A 451 8.52 -1.13 4.02
N SER A 452 9.24 -0.02 3.87
CA SER A 452 9.58 0.87 4.99
C SER A 452 8.47 1.87 5.30
N ARG A 453 8.20 2.08 6.58
CA ARG A 453 7.24 3.07 7.09
C ARG A 453 7.89 3.93 8.16
N GLN A 454 7.70 5.24 8.08
CA GLN A 454 8.19 6.23 9.04
C GLN A 454 7.23 6.30 10.24
N ARG A 455 7.04 5.15 10.90
CA ARG A 455 6.15 4.93 12.03
C ARG A 455 6.92 4.35 13.22
N VAL A 456 6.27 4.30 14.37
CA VAL A 456 6.88 3.83 15.61
C VAL A 456 6.31 2.50 16.06
N TRP A 457 5.02 2.27 15.82
CA TRP A 457 4.33 1.07 16.24
C TRP A 457 4.30 0.02 15.14
N GLY A 458 5.25 -0.91 15.18
CA GLY A 458 5.40 -2.01 14.23
C GLY A 458 6.71 -2.75 14.43
N VAL A 459 6.94 -3.75 13.58
CA VAL A 459 8.15 -4.55 13.55
C VAL A 459 9.25 -3.74 12.84
N PRO A 460 10.43 -3.52 13.46
CA PRO A 460 11.50 -2.75 12.85
C PRO A 460 12.08 -3.47 11.63
N LEU A 461 12.59 -2.70 10.68
CA LEU A 461 13.48 -3.23 9.64
C LEU A 461 14.83 -3.61 10.30
N PRO A 462 15.26 -4.88 10.26
CA PRO A 462 16.44 -5.35 10.98
C PRO A 462 17.74 -5.02 10.24
N ILE A 463 17.97 -3.75 9.98
CA ILE A 463 19.06 -3.24 9.15
C ILE A 463 19.97 -2.37 9.99
N PHE A 464 21.26 -2.62 9.89
CA PHE A 464 22.29 -1.76 10.46
C PHE A 464 22.98 -0.96 9.37
N TYR A 465 23.66 0.10 9.75
CA TYR A 465 24.50 0.89 8.87
C TYR A 465 25.93 0.97 9.43
N ALA A 466 26.88 0.69 8.56
CA ALA A 466 28.28 0.88 8.86
C ALA A 466 28.63 2.39 8.92
N GLU A 467 29.81 2.73 9.45
CA GLU A 467 30.30 4.12 9.55
C GLU A 467 30.36 4.83 8.20
N ASN A 468 30.64 4.09 7.12
CA ASN A 468 30.64 4.62 5.74
C ASN A 468 29.23 4.81 5.14
N GLY A 469 28.15 4.50 5.90
CA GLY A 469 26.76 4.58 5.48
C GLY A 469 26.24 3.37 4.71
N GLU A 470 27.07 2.35 4.50
CA GLU A 470 26.66 1.12 3.82
C GLU A 470 25.67 0.32 4.69
N PRO A 471 24.54 -0.15 4.13
CA PRO A 471 23.63 -1.00 4.88
C PRO A 471 24.22 -2.39 5.12
N VAL A 472 24.03 -2.90 6.32
CA VAL A 472 24.51 -4.20 6.79
C VAL A 472 23.31 -5.10 7.04
N ILE A 473 23.13 -6.08 6.16
CA ILE A 473 22.09 -7.11 6.23
C ILE A 473 22.76 -8.44 5.91
N THR A 474 23.07 -9.22 6.95
CA THR A 474 23.73 -10.53 6.80
C THR A 474 22.91 -11.62 7.48
N PRO A 475 23.05 -12.91 7.10
CA PRO A 475 22.40 -14.00 7.81
C PRO A 475 22.68 -13.98 9.31
N GLU A 476 23.89 -13.59 9.73
CA GLU A 476 24.31 -13.51 11.12
C GLU A 476 23.58 -12.39 11.88
N THR A 477 23.53 -11.16 11.31
CA THR A 477 22.83 -10.03 11.95
C THR A 477 21.34 -10.25 12.02
N ILE A 478 20.75 -10.86 10.99
CA ILE A 478 19.31 -11.21 10.95
C ILE A 478 18.99 -12.28 11.99
N ASP A 479 19.77 -13.36 12.07
CA ASP A 479 19.52 -14.42 13.05
C ASP A 479 19.62 -13.91 14.49
N HIS A 480 20.60 -13.06 14.78
CA HIS A 480 20.78 -12.46 16.09
C HIS A 480 19.62 -11.51 16.45
N ALA A 481 19.24 -10.61 15.55
CA ALA A 481 18.10 -9.71 15.73
C ALA A 481 16.79 -10.48 15.90
N ALA A 482 16.56 -11.53 15.11
CA ALA A 482 15.39 -12.39 15.20
C ALA A 482 15.30 -13.07 16.58
N LYS A 483 16.40 -13.62 17.09
CA LYS A 483 16.45 -14.25 18.43
C LYS A 483 16.14 -13.25 19.54
N LEU A 484 16.75 -12.05 19.50
CA LEU A 484 16.49 -11.01 20.49
C LEU A 484 15.02 -10.58 20.49
N ILE A 485 14.45 -10.36 19.30
CA ILE A 485 13.05 -9.99 19.17
C ILE A 485 12.13 -11.14 19.60
N GLY A 486 12.49 -12.38 19.29
CA GLY A 486 11.75 -13.56 19.73
C GLY A 486 11.75 -13.80 21.24
N GLU A 487 12.70 -13.24 21.95
CA GLU A 487 12.83 -13.32 23.41
C GLU A 487 12.19 -12.11 24.11
N PHE A 488 12.43 -10.88 23.62
CA PHE A 488 12.09 -9.64 24.30
C PHE A 488 10.95 -8.84 23.61
N GLY A 489 10.53 -9.23 22.41
CA GLY A 489 9.64 -8.45 21.54
C GLY A 489 10.37 -7.32 20.82
N SER A 490 9.72 -6.73 19.80
CA SER A 490 10.33 -5.70 18.95
C SER A 490 10.67 -4.39 19.66
N ASN A 491 10.20 -4.17 20.89
CA ASN A 491 10.59 -3.01 21.70
C ASN A 491 12.10 -2.98 21.96
N VAL A 492 12.75 -4.15 22.06
CA VAL A 492 14.20 -4.26 22.25
C VAL A 492 15.01 -3.50 21.20
N TRP A 493 14.49 -3.44 19.96
CA TRP A 493 15.14 -2.70 18.87
C TRP A 493 15.20 -1.20 19.14
N PHE A 494 14.17 -0.64 19.77
CA PHE A 494 14.06 0.79 20.03
C PHE A 494 14.69 1.20 21.36
N GLU A 495 14.86 0.26 22.29
CA GLU A 495 15.40 0.49 23.63
C GLU A 495 16.92 0.34 23.69
N ARG A 496 17.52 -0.53 22.86
CA ARG A 496 18.97 -0.82 22.90
C ARG A 496 19.71 -0.07 21.80
N GLU A 497 20.99 0.20 22.02
CA GLU A 497 21.88 0.75 21.00
C GLU A 497 22.22 -0.31 19.93
N ALA A 498 22.66 0.12 18.73
CA ALA A 498 22.99 -0.79 17.63
C ALA A 498 24.03 -1.86 18.03
N LYS A 499 25.05 -1.50 18.79
CA LYS A 499 26.09 -2.41 19.29
C LYS A 499 25.54 -3.55 20.15
N ASP A 500 24.46 -3.30 20.91
CA ASP A 500 23.84 -4.27 21.81
C ASP A 500 22.84 -5.19 21.08
N LEU A 501 22.56 -4.89 19.82
CA LEU A 501 21.68 -5.65 18.92
C LEU A 501 22.46 -6.46 17.88
N LEU A 502 23.77 -6.26 17.79
CA LEU A 502 24.68 -7.02 16.94
C LEU A 502 25.28 -8.22 17.70
N PRO A 503 25.68 -9.29 17.00
CA PRO A 503 26.42 -10.39 17.61
C PRO A 503 27.70 -9.90 18.30
N GLU A 504 28.07 -10.53 19.41
CA GLU A 504 29.32 -10.21 20.11
C GLU A 504 30.52 -10.34 19.17
N GLY A 505 31.33 -9.29 19.09
CA GLY A 505 32.54 -9.26 18.25
C GLY A 505 32.25 -9.10 16.76
N PHE A 506 31.03 -8.73 16.37
CA PHE A 506 30.69 -8.47 14.94
C PHE A 506 31.57 -7.36 14.38
N THR A 507 32.10 -7.58 13.18
CA THR A 507 32.93 -6.63 12.45
C THR A 507 32.47 -6.48 11.02
N HIS A 508 32.66 -5.29 10.44
CA HIS A 508 32.33 -5.02 9.04
C HIS A 508 33.39 -4.08 8.42
N PRO A 509 33.85 -4.31 7.19
CA PRO A 509 34.86 -3.46 6.55
C PRO A 509 34.49 -1.97 6.48
N GLY A 510 33.20 -1.65 6.37
CA GLY A 510 32.69 -0.28 6.38
C GLY A 510 32.68 0.39 7.74
N SER A 511 33.01 -0.34 8.82
CA SER A 511 33.07 0.16 10.21
C SER A 511 34.42 -0.13 10.84
N PRO A 512 35.49 0.56 10.45
CA PRO A 512 36.84 0.31 10.93
C PRO A 512 37.01 0.57 12.45
N ASN A 513 36.17 1.38 13.06
CA ASN A 513 36.15 1.65 14.49
C ASN A 513 35.13 0.78 15.26
N GLY A 514 34.37 -0.08 14.53
CA GLY A 514 33.35 -0.95 15.13
C GLY A 514 32.07 -0.22 15.51
N GLU A 515 31.83 0.97 14.98
CA GLU A 515 30.61 1.73 15.23
C GLU A 515 29.55 1.42 14.18
N PHE A 516 28.30 1.32 14.63
CA PHE A 516 27.13 1.06 13.79
C PHE A 516 25.95 1.90 14.24
N THR A 517 25.11 2.23 13.29
CA THR A 517 23.76 2.74 13.54
C THR A 517 22.73 1.73 13.06
N LYS A 518 21.46 1.96 13.36
CA LYS A 518 20.37 1.05 12.97
C LYS A 518 19.25 1.80 12.26
N GLU A 519 18.50 1.08 11.45
CA GLU A 519 17.28 1.60 10.82
C GLU A 519 16.21 1.83 11.88
N MET A 520 15.46 2.93 11.74
CA MET A 520 14.38 3.29 12.66
C MET A 520 12.99 3.14 12.05
N ASP A 521 12.93 2.92 10.74
CA ASP A 521 11.69 2.62 10.05
C ASP A 521 11.17 1.24 10.44
N ILE A 522 9.85 1.09 10.43
CA ILE A 522 9.18 -0.20 10.64
C ILE A 522 8.75 -0.81 9.31
N MET A 523 8.45 -2.09 9.33
CA MET A 523 7.86 -2.79 8.18
C MET A 523 6.43 -2.32 7.91
N ASP A 524 6.01 -2.43 6.67
CA ASP A 524 4.61 -2.30 6.28
C ASP A 524 3.77 -3.35 7.00
N VAL A 525 2.63 -2.96 7.58
CA VAL A 525 1.71 -3.88 8.28
C VAL A 525 1.24 -5.06 7.40
N TRP A 526 1.21 -4.88 6.08
CA TRP A 526 0.92 -5.98 5.14
C TRP A 526 2.04 -7.01 5.06
N PHE A 527 3.26 -6.65 5.48
CA PHE A 527 4.35 -7.61 5.64
C PHE A 527 4.13 -8.48 6.87
N ASP A 528 3.63 -7.90 7.97
CA ASP A 528 3.27 -8.61 9.19
C ASP A 528 2.25 -9.72 8.87
N SER A 529 1.05 -9.34 8.42
CA SER A 529 0.00 -10.31 8.10
C SER A 529 0.37 -11.22 6.92
N GLY A 530 1.13 -10.70 5.96
CA GLY A 530 1.67 -11.49 4.84
C GLY A 530 2.61 -12.61 5.27
N SER A 531 3.27 -12.49 6.42
CA SER A 531 4.19 -13.48 6.96
C SER A 531 3.53 -14.58 7.78
N SER A 532 2.19 -14.57 7.90
CA SER A 532 1.45 -15.53 8.75
C SER A 532 1.62 -16.99 8.32
N HIS A 533 1.95 -17.25 7.05
CA HIS A 533 2.24 -18.62 6.59
C HIS A 533 3.49 -19.22 7.27
N GLU A 534 4.53 -18.42 7.57
CA GLU A 534 5.69 -18.87 8.33
C GLU A 534 5.42 -18.82 9.84
N ALA A 535 4.89 -17.70 10.33
CA ALA A 535 4.69 -17.47 11.75
C ALA A 535 3.60 -18.35 12.38
N VAL A 536 2.67 -18.87 11.59
CA VAL A 536 1.52 -19.66 12.08
C VAL A 536 1.46 -21.04 11.42
N LEU A 537 1.31 -21.10 10.08
CA LEU A 537 1.07 -22.40 9.42
C LEU A 537 2.27 -23.35 9.55
N ARG A 538 3.48 -22.84 9.42
CA ARG A 538 4.71 -23.65 9.55
C ARG A 538 5.21 -23.78 10.97
N ALA A 539 4.86 -22.83 11.83
CA ALA A 539 5.29 -22.83 13.23
C ALA A 539 4.48 -23.74 14.16
N ARG A 540 3.23 -24.04 13.78
CA ARG A 540 2.33 -24.88 14.60
C ARG A 540 2.23 -26.29 14.05
N GLU A 541 2.46 -27.29 14.92
CA GLU A 541 2.40 -28.71 14.56
C GLU A 541 0.98 -29.20 14.21
N ASP A 542 -0.06 -28.50 14.69
CA ASP A 542 -1.45 -28.82 14.44
C ASP A 542 -2.00 -28.27 13.12
N LEU A 543 -1.22 -27.46 12.40
CA LEU A 543 -1.56 -26.86 11.11
C LEU A 543 -0.72 -27.44 9.97
N THR A 544 -1.10 -27.10 8.74
CA THR A 544 -0.39 -27.50 7.52
C THR A 544 -0.04 -26.29 6.65
N PHE A 545 1.07 -26.38 5.95
CA PHE A 545 1.47 -25.42 4.93
C PHE A 545 1.62 -26.15 3.57
N PRO A 546 1.06 -25.61 2.48
CA PRO A 546 0.09 -24.51 2.39
C PRO A 546 -1.22 -24.81 3.14
N ALA A 547 -1.95 -23.75 3.53
CA ALA A 547 -3.32 -23.91 4.02
C ALA A 547 -4.24 -24.49 2.93
N ASP A 548 -5.26 -25.24 3.32
CA ASP A 548 -6.22 -25.75 2.35
C ASP A 548 -7.13 -24.64 1.81
N MET A 549 -7.45 -23.63 2.62
CA MET A 549 -8.31 -22.55 2.19
C MET A 549 -7.98 -21.20 2.86
N TYR A 550 -8.02 -20.11 2.04
CA TYR A 550 -8.19 -18.74 2.50
C TYR A 550 -9.59 -18.25 2.12
N LEU A 551 -10.29 -17.63 3.07
CA LEU A 551 -11.61 -17.05 2.85
C LEU A 551 -11.64 -15.64 3.42
N GLU A 552 -11.75 -14.63 2.56
CA GLU A 552 -11.85 -13.23 2.99
C GLU A 552 -12.75 -12.40 2.05
N GLY A 553 -12.92 -11.12 2.35
CA GLY A 553 -13.59 -10.17 1.47
C GLY A 553 -12.83 -9.95 0.16
N SER A 554 -13.55 -9.52 -0.87
CA SER A 554 -12.97 -9.27 -2.21
C SER A 554 -11.99 -8.09 -2.27
N ASP A 555 -11.88 -7.28 -1.22
CA ASP A 555 -10.86 -6.26 -1.05
C ASP A 555 -9.47 -6.85 -0.76
N GLN A 556 -9.41 -8.10 -0.28
CA GLN A 556 -8.16 -8.76 0.07
C GLN A 556 -7.30 -9.22 -1.12
N TYR A 557 -7.79 -9.08 -2.34
CA TYR A 557 -6.95 -9.18 -3.54
C TYR A 557 -5.86 -8.09 -3.59
N ARG A 558 -6.11 -6.94 -2.99
CA ARG A 558 -5.11 -5.87 -2.75
C ARG A 558 -4.43 -5.93 -1.39
N GLY A 559 -4.92 -6.75 -0.48
CA GLY A 559 -4.43 -6.88 0.88
C GLY A 559 -3.76 -8.23 1.12
N TRP A 560 -4.34 -9.01 2.03
CA TRP A 560 -3.74 -10.22 2.57
C TRP A 560 -3.52 -11.35 1.55
N PHE A 561 -4.41 -11.54 0.56
CA PHE A 561 -4.16 -12.53 -0.51
C PHE A 561 -2.90 -12.21 -1.28
N ASN A 562 -2.67 -10.94 -1.57
CA ASN A 562 -1.50 -10.45 -2.31
C ASN A 562 -0.24 -10.51 -1.47
N SER A 563 -0.23 -9.96 -0.26
CA SER A 563 0.95 -9.95 0.60
C SER A 563 1.38 -11.36 0.99
N SER A 564 0.43 -12.26 1.30
CA SER A 564 0.72 -13.66 1.64
C SER A 564 1.36 -14.43 0.50
N ILE A 565 0.83 -14.34 -0.72
CA ILE A 565 1.43 -15.06 -1.86
C ILE A 565 2.79 -14.47 -2.22
N THR A 566 2.94 -13.15 -2.14
CA THR A 566 4.20 -12.46 -2.43
C THR A 566 5.31 -12.94 -1.51
N THR A 567 5.11 -12.90 -0.19
CA THR A 567 6.12 -13.34 0.79
C THR A 567 6.36 -14.85 0.73
N SER A 568 5.29 -15.65 0.56
CA SER A 568 5.43 -17.11 0.48
C SER A 568 6.20 -17.56 -0.76
N VAL A 569 5.87 -17.04 -1.92
CA VAL A 569 6.60 -17.37 -3.17
C VAL A 569 8.04 -16.88 -3.08
N ALA A 570 8.27 -15.67 -2.56
CA ALA A 570 9.62 -15.14 -2.39
C ALA A 570 10.54 -16.08 -1.60
N ILE A 571 10.06 -16.69 -0.51
CA ILE A 571 10.92 -17.50 0.37
C ILE A 571 10.75 -19.01 0.19
N ASN A 572 9.56 -19.50 -0.18
CA ASN A 572 9.22 -20.91 -0.28
C ASN A 572 8.99 -21.39 -1.73
N GLY A 573 8.81 -20.49 -2.70
CA GLY A 573 8.53 -20.82 -4.10
C GLY A 573 7.11 -21.37 -4.36
N VAL A 574 6.20 -21.30 -3.38
CA VAL A 574 4.83 -21.80 -3.50
C VAL A 574 3.82 -20.85 -2.87
N ALA A 575 2.58 -20.87 -3.36
CA ALA A 575 1.47 -20.14 -2.77
C ALA A 575 1.18 -20.65 -1.34
N PRO A 576 0.76 -19.79 -0.40
CA PRO A 576 0.50 -20.20 0.98
C PRO A 576 -0.88 -20.85 1.16
N TYR A 577 -1.66 -20.92 0.11
CA TYR A 577 -3.02 -21.47 0.08
C TYR A 577 -3.28 -22.29 -1.18
N LYS A 578 -4.08 -23.35 -1.04
CA LYS A 578 -4.50 -24.22 -2.16
C LYS A 578 -5.77 -23.71 -2.83
N THR A 579 -6.70 -23.18 -2.04
CA THR A 579 -8.01 -22.69 -2.51
C THR A 579 -8.28 -21.30 -1.96
N VAL A 580 -8.83 -20.42 -2.79
CA VAL A 580 -9.29 -19.08 -2.38
C VAL A 580 -10.80 -18.96 -2.62
N LEU A 581 -11.51 -18.57 -1.55
CA LEU A 581 -12.91 -18.16 -1.59
C LEU A 581 -13.00 -16.69 -1.19
N SER A 582 -13.48 -15.82 -2.08
CA SER A 582 -13.75 -14.43 -1.75
C SER A 582 -15.24 -14.17 -1.61
N GLN A 583 -15.62 -13.41 -0.60
CA GLN A 583 -16.98 -12.95 -0.36
C GLN A 583 -17.16 -11.49 -0.79
N GLY A 584 -18.39 -11.11 -1.11
CA GLY A 584 -18.77 -9.71 -1.32
C GLY A 584 -18.88 -8.93 0.01
N PHE A 585 -19.24 -7.67 -0.10
CA PHE A 585 -19.49 -6.80 1.05
C PHE A 585 -20.94 -6.92 1.52
N VAL A 586 -21.17 -6.62 2.80
CA VAL A 586 -22.52 -6.38 3.30
C VAL A 586 -22.98 -5.03 2.78
N LEU A 587 -24.14 -5.01 2.12
CA LEU A 587 -24.71 -3.84 1.49
C LEU A 587 -25.93 -3.34 2.28
N ASP A 588 -26.20 -2.05 2.19
CA ASP A 588 -27.44 -1.45 2.68
C ASP A 588 -28.61 -1.71 1.69
N GLY A 589 -29.79 -1.24 2.02
CA GLY A 589 -30.98 -1.40 1.18
C GLY A 589 -30.91 -0.69 -0.17
N GLU A 590 -29.94 0.18 -0.40
CA GLU A 590 -29.68 0.89 -1.66
C GLU A 590 -28.50 0.30 -2.43
N GLY A 591 -27.94 -0.81 -1.96
CA GLY A 591 -26.81 -1.50 -2.59
C GLY A 591 -25.43 -0.87 -2.31
N ARG A 592 -25.31 0.04 -1.37
CA ARG A 592 -24.04 0.65 -0.99
C ARG A 592 -23.34 -0.18 0.08
N LYS A 593 -22.00 -0.27 -0.02
CA LYS A 593 -21.19 -0.95 1.01
C LYS A 593 -21.44 -0.35 2.38
N MET A 594 -21.83 -1.17 3.34
CA MET A 594 -21.97 -0.76 4.74
C MET A 594 -20.60 -0.44 5.34
N SER A 595 -20.54 0.61 6.14
CA SER A 595 -19.35 1.05 6.87
C SER A 595 -19.61 1.16 8.36
N LYS A 596 -18.62 1.57 9.14
CA LYS A 596 -18.74 1.79 10.60
C LYS A 596 -19.47 3.08 10.96
N SER A 597 -19.76 3.94 9.98
CA SER A 597 -20.46 5.21 10.15
C SER A 597 -21.94 5.08 9.84
#